data_a3ce99b938df5576e3243904553c6012
#
_entry.id   a3ce99b938df5576e3243904553c6012
#
_cell.length_a   1.000
_cell.length_b   1.000
_cell.length_c   1.000
_cell.angle_alpha   90.00
_cell.angle_beta   90.00
_cell.angle_gamma   90.00
#
_symmetry.space_group_name_H-M   'P 1'
#
loop_
_entity.id
_entity.type
_entity.pdbx_description
1 polymer ?
#
loop_
_entity_poly.entity_id
_entity_poly.type
_entity_poly.pdbx_seq_one_letter_code
_entity_poly.pdbx_strand_id
1 'polypeptide(L)'
;MTKNILITGGCGFIGSNFINYLHSIHPEYFIVNYDKIDYCSNPEYVKSKNNYVLVKSDLNNTHIMMTTLNSYNIDTVIHFAAQSHVDNSFGNSIQFTIDNILGTHNLLECCRLYGKINRFIHISTDEVYGEVDIEHDGCTEKSLLNPTNPYAATKAAAEFLVRSYFYSYKLPVIITRSNNVMGPNQYKEKLIPCFISKLLNGEKCPIQGTGKTRRNFIYVDDVSRAVNIILDKGLINETYNIGSEYEYSVLDIHNYLYKALNIKKPKEETLVYVEDRLFNDFRYKVDYTKLISLGWNIETTFEEAMNRTIQSFC
;
A
#
# COMPACT_ATOMS: atom_id res chain seq x y z
N MET A 1 -25.88 -5.46 -5.05
CA MET A 1 -25.70 -5.32 -6.52
C MET A 1 -24.32 -5.84 -6.85
N THR A 2 -24.21 -6.63 -7.92
CA THR A 2 -22.91 -7.10 -8.43
C THR A 2 -22.11 -5.91 -8.91
N LYS A 3 -20.82 -5.86 -8.59
CA LYS A 3 -19.89 -4.81 -9.05
C LYS A 3 -18.90 -5.38 -10.05
N ASN A 4 -18.54 -4.59 -11.05
CA ASN A 4 -17.44 -4.86 -11.97
C ASN A 4 -16.27 -3.96 -11.59
N ILE A 5 -15.29 -4.52 -10.90
CA ILE A 5 -14.22 -3.76 -10.26
C ILE A 5 -12.92 -3.89 -11.04
N LEU A 6 -12.34 -2.78 -11.46
CA LEU A 6 -10.97 -2.72 -11.92
C LEU A 6 -10.04 -2.50 -10.74
N ILE A 7 -9.13 -3.44 -10.50
CA ILE A 7 -8.07 -3.33 -9.51
C ILE A 7 -6.74 -3.21 -10.25
N THR A 8 -6.06 -2.09 -10.12
CA THR A 8 -4.72 -1.94 -10.69
C THR A 8 -3.66 -2.31 -9.65
N GLY A 9 -2.57 -2.95 -10.08
CA GLY A 9 -1.54 -3.42 -9.16
C GLY A 9 -1.96 -4.64 -8.32
N GLY A 10 -2.94 -5.41 -8.79
CA GLY A 10 -3.49 -6.55 -8.07
C GLY A 10 -2.59 -7.80 -8.06
N CYS A 11 -1.45 -7.80 -8.76
CA CYS A 11 -0.42 -8.83 -8.63
C CYS A 11 0.64 -8.47 -7.58
N GLY A 12 0.59 -7.25 -7.01
CA GLY A 12 1.45 -6.81 -5.93
C GLY A 12 0.95 -7.30 -4.55
N PHE A 13 1.71 -6.96 -3.51
CA PHE A 13 1.45 -7.38 -2.13
C PHE A 13 0.04 -7.01 -1.63
N ILE A 14 -0.27 -5.71 -1.53
CA ILE A 14 -1.54 -5.25 -0.93
C ILE A 14 -2.71 -5.59 -1.86
N GLY A 15 -2.55 -5.35 -3.18
CA GLY A 15 -3.60 -5.60 -4.17
C GLY A 15 -4.03 -7.06 -4.25
N SER A 16 -3.10 -8.02 -4.20
CA SER A 16 -3.42 -9.45 -4.24
C SER A 16 -4.16 -9.93 -2.98
N ASN A 17 -3.73 -9.46 -1.80
CA ASN A 17 -4.43 -9.76 -0.55
C ASN A 17 -5.84 -9.17 -0.54
N PHE A 18 -5.99 -7.94 -1.05
CA PHE A 18 -7.31 -7.32 -1.18
C PHE A 18 -8.23 -8.07 -2.16
N ILE A 19 -7.72 -8.54 -3.31
CA ILE A 19 -8.49 -9.37 -4.24
C ILE A 19 -8.92 -10.67 -3.56
N ASN A 20 -8.02 -11.36 -2.86
CA ASN A 20 -8.35 -12.60 -2.15
C ASN A 20 -9.40 -12.35 -1.05
N TYR A 21 -9.29 -11.24 -0.33
CA TYR A 21 -10.28 -10.83 0.66
C TYR A 21 -11.65 -10.56 0.01
N LEU A 22 -11.71 -9.77 -1.08
CA LEU A 22 -12.96 -9.50 -1.78
C LEU A 22 -13.64 -10.80 -2.28
N HIS A 23 -12.88 -11.70 -2.88
CA HIS A 23 -13.41 -12.98 -3.33
C HIS A 23 -14.01 -13.81 -2.18
N SER A 24 -13.47 -13.69 -0.95
CA SER A 24 -13.98 -14.44 0.20
C SER A 24 -15.31 -13.90 0.73
N ILE A 25 -15.56 -12.60 0.61
CA ILE A 25 -16.75 -11.94 1.16
C ILE A 25 -17.77 -11.53 0.09
N HIS A 26 -17.33 -11.35 -1.15
CA HIS A 26 -18.15 -10.95 -2.31
C HIS A 26 -17.83 -11.81 -3.53
N PRO A 27 -18.09 -13.12 -3.49
CA PRO A 27 -17.77 -14.02 -4.60
C PRO A 27 -18.54 -13.69 -5.89
N GLU A 28 -19.61 -12.89 -5.80
CA GLU A 28 -20.41 -12.41 -6.93
C GLU A 28 -19.79 -11.23 -7.67
N TYR A 29 -18.76 -10.53 -7.10
CA TYR A 29 -18.13 -9.41 -7.79
C TYR A 29 -17.23 -9.91 -8.93
N PHE A 30 -17.26 -9.19 -10.04
CA PHE A 30 -16.35 -9.45 -11.15
C PHE A 30 -15.12 -8.56 -11.03
N ILE A 31 -13.94 -9.17 -10.93
CA ILE A 31 -12.68 -8.47 -10.71
C ILE A 31 -11.82 -8.52 -11.97
N VAL A 32 -11.48 -7.36 -12.50
CA VAL A 32 -10.46 -7.19 -13.54
C VAL A 32 -9.20 -6.66 -12.89
N ASN A 33 -8.19 -7.51 -12.79
CA ASN A 33 -6.87 -7.13 -12.29
C ASN A 33 -6.02 -6.60 -13.45
N TYR A 34 -5.62 -5.33 -13.38
CA TYR A 34 -4.79 -4.69 -14.39
C TYR A 34 -3.40 -4.45 -13.80
N ASP A 35 -2.39 -5.18 -14.29
CA ASP A 35 -1.04 -5.16 -13.74
C ASP A 35 0.00 -5.29 -14.84
N LYS A 36 1.08 -4.50 -14.79
CA LYS A 36 2.19 -4.63 -15.75
C LYS A 36 3.08 -5.85 -15.47
N ILE A 37 2.96 -6.43 -14.26
CA ILE A 37 3.77 -7.54 -13.72
C ILE A 37 5.24 -7.14 -13.70
N ASP A 38 5.56 -6.26 -12.76
CA ASP A 38 6.92 -5.80 -12.49
C ASP A 38 7.63 -6.74 -11.49
N TYR A 39 8.88 -6.44 -11.14
CA TYR A 39 9.79 -7.24 -10.32
C TYR A 39 9.23 -7.68 -8.95
N CYS A 40 8.28 -6.94 -8.38
CA CYS A 40 7.65 -7.24 -7.09
C CYS A 40 6.23 -7.82 -7.21
N SER A 41 5.78 -8.13 -8.44
CA SER A 41 4.44 -8.65 -8.72
C SER A 41 4.49 -10.15 -9.01
N ASN A 42 3.46 -10.89 -8.53
CA ASN A 42 3.28 -12.29 -8.86
C ASN A 42 1.78 -12.62 -9.05
N PRO A 43 1.36 -13.03 -10.26
CA PRO A 43 -0.03 -13.42 -10.53
C PRO A 43 -0.56 -14.56 -9.65
N GLU A 44 0.33 -15.42 -9.14
CA GLU A 44 -0.04 -16.56 -8.29
C GLU A 44 -0.42 -16.16 -6.87
N TYR A 45 -0.20 -14.90 -6.48
CA TYR A 45 -0.68 -14.38 -5.22
C TYR A 45 -2.22 -14.28 -5.18
N VAL A 46 -2.89 -14.17 -6.33
CA VAL A 46 -4.35 -14.23 -6.44
C VAL A 46 -4.78 -15.69 -6.54
N LYS A 47 -5.40 -16.19 -5.46
CA LYS A 47 -5.76 -17.61 -5.29
C LYS A 47 -6.98 -18.02 -6.10
N SER A 48 -8.08 -17.26 -6.01
CA SER A 48 -9.32 -17.55 -6.75
C SER A 48 -9.25 -16.98 -8.16
N LYS A 49 -9.65 -17.79 -9.15
CA LYS A 49 -9.77 -17.36 -10.54
C LYS A 49 -11.25 -17.28 -11.00
N ASN A 50 -12.20 -17.46 -10.08
CA ASN A 50 -13.63 -17.32 -10.38
C ASN A 50 -13.99 -15.83 -10.45
N ASN A 51 -14.80 -15.44 -11.45
CA ASN A 51 -15.15 -14.02 -11.68
C ASN A 51 -13.93 -13.09 -11.68
N TYR A 52 -12.84 -13.56 -12.29
CA TYR A 52 -11.55 -12.89 -12.29
C TYR A 52 -10.89 -12.92 -13.68
N VAL A 53 -10.36 -11.79 -14.09
CA VAL A 53 -9.53 -11.67 -15.31
C VAL A 53 -8.28 -10.88 -14.99
N LEU A 54 -7.13 -11.36 -15.47
CA LEU A 54 -5.87 -10.63 -15.45
C LEU A 54 -5.62 -9.98 -16.82
N VAL A 55 -5.50 -8.66 -16.83
CA VAL A 55 -5.06 -7.88 -17.99
C VAL A 55 -3.62 -7.44 -17.73
N LYS A 56 -2.67 -8.07 -18.43
CA LYS A 56 -1.25 -7.70 -18.33
C LYS A 56 -0.96 -6.49 -19.21
N SER A 57 -0.87 -5.31 -18.62
CA SER A 57 -0.54 -4.08 -19.33
C SER A 57 -0.06 -2.97 -18.38
N ASP A 58 0.66 -2.00 -18.91
CA ASP A 58 1.09 -0.78 -18.22
C ASP A 58 -0.03 0.27 -18.23
N LEU A 59 -0.15 1.08 -17.17
CA LEU A 59 -1.12 2.20 -17.08
C LEU A 59 -0.89 3.27 -18.16
N ASN A 60 0.31 3.33 -18.72
CA ASN A 60 0.63 4.21 -19.84
C ASN A 60 0.04 3.73 -21.17
N ASN A 61 -0.49 2.51 -21.25
CA ASN A 61 -1.21 2.02 -22.40
C ASN A 61 -2.70 2.36 -22.31
N THR A 62 -3.04 3.60 -22.64
CA THR A 62 -4.40 4.12 -22.56
C THR A 62 -5.38 3.40 -23.50
N HIS A 63 -4.91 2.85 -24.63
CA HIS A 63 -5.75 2.08 -25.55
C HIS A 63 -6.24 0.78 -24.90
N ILE A 64 -5.35 0.00 -24.29
CA ILE A 64 -5.74 -1.23 -23.58
C ILE A 64 -6.60 -0.88 -22.37
N MET A 65 -6.30 0.20 -21.64
CA MET A 65 -7.12 0.66 -20.52
C MET A 65 -8.54 0.97 -20.95
N MET A 66 -8.74 1.76 -22.00
CA MET A 66 -10.06 2.09 -22.53
C MET A 66 -10.81 0.86 -23.02
N THR A 67 -10.13 -0.07 -23.71
CA THR A 67 -10.71 -1.35 -24.14
C THR A 67 -11.18 -2.16 -22.91
N THR A 68 -10.34 -2.24 -21.88
CA THR A 68 -10.65 -2.96 -20.63
C THR A 68 -11.89 -2.38 -19.93
N LEU A 69 -11.94 -1.06 -19.74
CA LEU A 69 -13.08 -0.38 -19.10
C LEU A 69 -14.40 -0.69 -19.83
N ASN A 70 -14.38 -0.64 -21.19
CA ASN A 70 -15.57 -0.89 -22.00
C ASN A 70 -15.97 -2.36 -22.05
N SER A 71 -15.01 -3.28 -22.29
CA SER A 71 -15.29 -4.70 -22.48
C SER A 71 -15.86 -5.37 -21.22
N TYR A 72 -15.43 -4.92 -20.04
CA TYR A 72 -15.87 -5.48 -18.76
C TYR A 72 -16.92 -4.62 -18.04
N ASN A 73 -17.41 -3.54 -18.66
CA ASN A 73 -18.40 -2.63 -18.08
C ASN A 73 -18.02 -2.21 -16.64
N ILE A 74 -16.80 -1.73 -16.44
CA ILE A 74 -16.27 -1.37 -15.14
C ILE A 74 -17.09 -0.23 -14.53
N ASP A 75 -17.52 -0.40 -13.29
CA ASP A 75 -18.24 0.61 -12.51
C ASP A 75 -17.42 1.18 -11.34
N THR A 76 -16.40 0.45 -10.90
CA THR A 76 -15.57 0.77 -9.73
C THR A 76 -14.10 0.57 -10.06
N VAL A 77 -13.26 1.50 -9.62
CA VAL A 77 -11.79 1.41 -9.75
C VAL A 77 -11.15 1.49 -8.38
N ILE A 78 -10.22 0.57 -8.08
CA ILE A 78 -9.38 0.61 -6.88
C ILE A 78 -7.92 0.57 -7.34
N HIS A 79 -7.22 1.68 -7.13
CA HIS A 79 -5.92 1.93 -7.72
C HIS A 79 -4.79 1.69 -6.71
N PHE A 80 -4.22 0.45 -6.73
CA PHE A 80 -3.04 0.08 -5.93
C PHE A 80 -1.72 0.23 -6.68
N ALA A 81 -1.74 0.23 -8.02
CA ALA A 81 -0.52 0.24 -8.82
C ALA A 81 0.35 1.46 -8.51
N ALA A 82 1.56 1.22 -8.04
CA ALA A 82 2.57 2.24 -7.76
C ALA A 82 3.94 1.61 -7.57
N GLN A 83 5.01 2.33 -7.91
CA GLN A 83 6.33 2.06 -7.36
C GLN A 83 6.33 2.49 -5.89
N SER A 84 6.75 1.61 -4.97
CA SER A 84 6.59 1.83 -3.53
C SER A 84 7.86 1.61 -2.69
N HIS A 85 9.01 1.36 -3.31
CA HIS A 85 10.26 1.13 -2.61
C HIS A 85 11.06 2.42 -2.49
N VAL A 86 11.08 3.02 -1.29
CA VAL A 86 11.68 4.34 -1.04
C VAL A 86 13.16 4.39 -1.46
N ASP A 87 13.97 3.36 -1.12
CA ASP A 87 15.38 3.33 -1.48
C ASP A 87 15.59 3.40 -2.99
N ASN A 88 14.78 2.66 -3.76
CA ASN A 88 14.83 2.70 -5.22
C ASN A 88 14.44 4.08 -5.78
N SER A 89 13.63 4.86 -5.06
CA SER A 89 13.22 6.19 -5.51
C SER A 89 14.37 7.21 -5.53
N PHE A 90 15.38 7.03 -4.68
CA PHE A 90 16.58 7.90 -4.70
C PHE A 90 17.46 7.63 -5.93
N GLY A 91 17.51 6.38 -6.39
CA GLY A 91 18.32 6.00 -7.56
C GLY A 91 17.61 6.13 -8.90
N ASN A 92 16.27 6.12 -8.93
CA ASN A 92 15.47 6.11 -10.15
C ASN A 92 14.16 6.91 -10.02
N SER A 93 14.26 8.15 -9.55
CA SER A 93 13.08 9.02 -9.27
C SER A 93 12.21 9.28 -10.51
N ILE A 94 12.79 9.34 -11.70
CA ILE A 94 12.03 9.53 -12.95
C ILE A 94 11.05 8.39 -13.20
N GLN A 95 11.46 7.13 -12.96
CA GLN A 95 10.55 6.00 -13.13
C GLN A 95 9.36 6.07 -12.14
N PHE A 96 9.60 6.56 -10.91
CA PHE A 96 8.53 6.82 -9.95
C PHE A 96 7.55 7.89 -10.43
N THR A 97 8.05 8.95 -11.09
CA THR A 97 7.20 9.96 -11.72
C THR A 97 6.35 9.35 -12.85
N ILE A 98 6.96 8.54 -13.73
CA ILE A 98 6.25 7.88 -14.82
C ILE A 98 5.17 6.93 -14.29
N ASP A 99 5.51 6.08 -13.32
CA ASP A 99 4.58 5.05 -12.83
C ASP A 99 3.50 5.66 -11.90
N ASN A 100 3.90 6.51 -10.95
CA ASN A 100 2.99 6.97 -9.91
C ASN A 100 2.19 8.21 -10.32
N ILE A 101 2.77 9.13 -11.09
CA ILE A 101 2.09 10.37 -11.52
C ILE A 101 1.45 10.17 -12.89
N LEU A 102 2.24 9.89 -13.93
CA LEU A 102 1.73 9.77 -15.28
C LEU A 102 0.78 8.58 -15.43
N GLY A 103 1.12 7.42 -14.85
CA GLY A 103 0.24 6.24 -14.84
C GLY A 103 -1.10 6.52 -14.16
N THR A 104 -1.10 7.20 -12.99
CA THR A 104 -2.34 7.63 -12.32
C THR A 104 -3.12 8.62 -13.19
N HIS A 105 -2.45 9.59 -13.81
CA HIS A 105 -3.11 10.59 -14.68
C HIS A 105 -3.78 9.92 -15.88
N ASN A 106 -3.10 9.00 -16.55
CA ASN A 106 -3.66 8.23 -17.66
C ASN A 106 -4.90 7.43 -17.25
N LEU A 107 -4.86 6.77 -16.08
CA LEU A 107 -6.00 6.04 -15.54
C LEU A 107 -7.20 6.97 -15.27
N LEU A 108 -6.95 8.13 -14.65
CA LEU A 108 -7.98 9.14 -14.37
C LEU A 108 -8.60 9.65 -15.68
N GLU A 109 -7.79 9.93 -16.69
CA GLU A 109 -8.27 10.43 -18.00
C GLU A 109 -9.10 9.36 -18.72
N CYS A 110 -8.66 8.09 -18.71
CA CYS A 110 -9.45 6.99 -19.23
C CYS A 110 -10.79 6.85 -18.50
N CYS A 111 -10.82 6.94 -17.17
CA CYS A 111 -12.05 6.89 -16.39
C CYS A 111 -13.00 8.06 -16.73
N ARG A 112 -12.46 9.27 -16.89
CA ARG A 112 -13.22 10.46 -17.30
C ARG A 112 -13.86 10.26 -18.67
N LEU A 113 -13.09 9.84 -19.67
CA LEU A 113 -13.57 9.62 -21.03
C LEU A 113 -14.58 8.48 -21.12
N TYR A 114 -14.39 7.43 -20.32
CA TYR A 114 -15.31 6.29 -20.23
C TYR A 114 -16.67 6.70 -19.62
N GLY A 115 -16.67 7.57 -18.60
CA GLY A 115 -17.87 8.24 -18.09
C GLY A 115 -18.85 7.38 -17.28
N LYS A 116 -18.50 6.12 -16.91
CA LYS A 116 -19.41 5.21 -16.18
C LYS A 116 -18.87 4.79 -14.81
N ILE A 117 -17.78 5.40 -14.34
CA ILE A 117 -17.20 5.08 -13.03
C ILE A 117 -18.06 5.71 -11.94
N ASN A 118 -18.56 4.88 -11.02
CA ASN A 118 -19.37 5.27 -9.87
C ASN A 118 -18.52 5.47 -8.61
N ARG A 119 -17.30 4.90 -8.58
CA ARG A 119 -16.36 5.02 -7.46
C ARG A 119 -14.92 4.78 -7.93
N PHE A 120 -14.03 5.68 -7.53
CA PHE A 120 -12.59 5.57 -7.77
C PHE A 120 -11.87 5.72 -6.43
N ILE A 121 -11.18 4.66 -5.96
CA ILE A 121 -10.41 4.68 -4.71
C ILE A 121 -8.92 4.70 -5.07
N HIS A 122 -8.23 5.77 -4.66
CA HIS A 122 -6.78 5.90 -4.80
C HIS A 122 -6.08 5.49 -3.52
N ILE A 123 -5.21 4.49 -3.59
CA ILE A 123 -4.42 4.03 -2.44
C ILE A 123 -3.14 4.85 -2.38
N SER A 124 -2.99 5.65 -1.33
CA SER A 124 -1.83 6.48 -1.02
C SER A 124 -1.13 5.98 0.25
N THR A 125 -0.29 6.80 0.84
CA THR A 125 0.58 6.49 1.98
C THR A 125 0.58 7.63 2.99
N ASP A 126 0.87 7.32 4.25
CA ASP A 126 1.10 8.29 5.32
C ASP A 126 2.37 9.14 5.10
N GLU A 127 3.33 8.63 4.31
CA GLU A 127 4.56 9.35 3.99
C GLU A 127 4.31 10.70 3.28
N VAL A 128 3.13 10.92 2.70
CA VAL A 128 2.77 12.21 2.09
C VAL A 128 2.67 13.35 3.09
N TYR A 129 2.50 13.04 4.38
CA TYR A 129 2.48 14.05 5.45
C TYR A 129 3.88 14.54 5.84
N GLY A 130 4.92 13.73 5.55
CA GLY A 130 6.28 13.97 6.03
C GLY A 130 6.48 13.57 7.49
N GLU A 131 7.65 13.90 8.01
CA GLU A 131 8.06 13.60 9.38
C GLU A 131 7.21 14.33 10.41
N VAL A 132 6.93 13.66 11.51
CA VAL A 132 6.27 14.25 12.69
C VAL A 132 7.10 14.06 13.97
N ASP A 133 7.05 15.03 14.87
CA ASP A 133 7.70 14.96 16.17
C ASP A 133 7.14 13.84 17.05
N ILE A 134 7.93 13.42 18.06
CA ILE A 134 7.54 12.34 18.99
C ILE A 134 6.25 12.69 19.75
N GLU A 135 6.08 13.97 20.09
CA GLU A 135 4.93 14.46 20.85
C GLU A 135 3.68 14.70 19.97
N HIS A 136 3.80 14.56 18.65
CA HIS A 136 2.68 14.81 17.74
C HIS A 136 1.65 13.68 17.82
N ASP A 137 0.37 14.03 18.03
CA ASP A 137 -0.74 13.07 18.21
C ASP A 137 -1.11 12.27 16.94
N GLY A 138 -0.66 12.71 15.79
CA GLY A 138 -0.91 12.10 14.49
C GLY A 138 -1.51 13.08 13.47
N CYS A 139 -1.15 12.92 12.19
CA CYS A 139 -1.72 13.73 11.11
C CYS A 139 -3.15 13.31 10.82
N THR A 140 -4.06 14.27 10.79
CA THR A 140 -5.42 14.08 10.30
C THR A 140 -5.45 14.18 8.78
N GLU A 141 -6.56 13.78 8.16
CA GLU A 141 -6.73 13.90 6.70
C GLU A 141 -6.71 15.34 6.17
N LYS A 142 -6.84 16.32 7.09
CA LYS A 142 -6.78 17.77 6.79
C LYS A 142 -5.37 18.36 6.95
N SER A 143 -4.43 17.62 7.52
CA SER A 143 -3.05 18.05 7.68
C SER A 143 -2.40 18.35 6.33
N LEU A 144 -1.51 19.34 6.29
CA LEU A 144 -0.76 19.70 5.09
C LEU A 144 0.15 18.54 4.66
N LEU A 145 0.30 18.38 3.36
CA LEU A 145 1.24 17.41 2.81
C LEU A 145 2.63 18.06 2.72
N ASN A 146 3.62 17.35 3.24
CA ASN A 146 5.02 17.78 3.24
C ASN A 146 5.96 16.60 2.94
N PRO A 147 5.83 15.95 1.75
CA PRO A 147 6.61 14.78 1.41
C PRO A 147 8.10 15.09 1.35
N THR A 148 8.92 14.23 1.93
CA THR A 148 10.36 14.43 2.18
C THR A 148 11.26 13.59 1.29
N ASN A 149 10.70 12.62 0.56
CA ASN A 149 11.44 11.75 -0.35
C ASN A 149 10.74 11.64 -1.72
N PRO A 150 11.46 11.20 -2.80
CA PRO A 150 10.89 11.17 -4.15
C PRO A 150 9.64 10.30 -4.26
N TYR A 151 9.57 9.14 -3.57
CA TYR A 151 8.37 8.30 -3.55
C TYR A 151 7.17 9.05 -2.97
N ALA A 152 7.30 9.59 -1.75
CA ALA A 152 6.24 10.33 -1.09
C ALA A 152 5.78 11.54 -1.93
N ALA A 153 6.72 12.26 -2.56
CA ALA A 153 6.42 13.37 -3.46
C ALA A 153 5.57 12.93 -4.66
N THR A 154 5.88 11.78 -5.28
CA THR A 154 5.08 11.26 -6.40
C THR A 154 3.68 10.82 -5.96
N LYS A 155 3.52 10.26 -4.75
CA LYS A 155 2.21 9.90 -4.20
C LYS A 155 1.38 11.15 -3.88
N ALA A 156 1.97 12.18 -3.27
CA ALA A 156 1.29 13.45 -3.03
C ALA A 156 0.85 14.12 -4.35
N ALA A 157 1.72 14.15 -5.37
CA ALA A 157 1.37 14.69 -6.69
C ALA A 157 0.20 13.93 -7.33
N ALA A 158 0.18 12.60 -7.22
CA ALA A 158 -0.94 11.78 -7.70
C ALA A 158 -2.25 12.12 -6.97
N GLU A 159 -2.22 12.35 -5.65
CA GLU A 159 -3.41 12.78 -4.90
C GLU A 159 -3.96 14.12 -5.38
N PHE A 160 -3.09 15.09 -5.70
CA PHE A 160 -3.54 16.38 -6.26
C PHE A 160 -4.22 16.20 -7.62
N LEU A 161 -3.71 15.32 -8.49
CA LEU A 161 -4.39 14.97 -9.73
C LEU A 161 -5.75 14.32 -9.46
N VAL A 162 -5.84 13.33 -8.57
CA VAL A 162 -7.10 12.67 -8.19
C VAL A 162 -8.14 13.70 -7.74
N ARG A 163 -7.76 14.61 -6.84
CA ARG A 163 -8.65 15.69 -6.37
C ARG A 163 -9.06 16.64 -7.48
N SER A 164 -8.15 17.02 -8.38
CA SER A 164 -8.46 17.91 -9.50
C SER A 164 -9.53 17.33 -10.43
N TYR A 165 -9.52 16.00 -10.64
CA TYR A 165 -10.53 15.32 -11.45
C TYR A 165 -11.91 15.31 -10.80
N PHE A 166 -12.00 15.28 -9.47
CA PHE A 166 -13.29 15.50 -8.79
C PHE A 166 -13.79 16.92 -9.01
N TYR A 167 -12.97 17.94 -8.75
CA TYR A 167 -13.42 19.33 -8.86
C TYR A 167 -13.78 19.71 -10.30
N SER A 168 -12.95 19.30 -11.27
CA SER A 168 -13.11 19.69 -12.67
C SER A 168 -14.15 18.85 -13.41
N TYR A 169 -14.15 17.53 -13.19
CA TYR A 169 -14.91 16.57 -14.00
C TYR A 169 -15.94 15.77 -13.20
N LYS A 170 -16.04 15.98 -11.89
CA LYS A 170 -16.95 15.25 -10.99
C LYS A 170 -16.71 13.75 -10.96
N LEU A 171 -15.47 13.31 -11.24
CA LEU A 171 -15.11 11.91 -11.07
C LEU A 171 -15.25 11.53 -9.58
N PRO A 172 -15.98 10.46 -9.22
CA PRO A 172 -16.31 10.12 -7.83
C PRO A 172 -15.11 9.47 -7.10
N VAL A 173 -14.15 10.29 -6.70
CA VAL A 173 -12.89 9.84 -6.11
C VAL A 173 -12.94 9.77 -4.59
N ILE A 174 -12.15 8.84 -4.03
CA ILE A 174 -11.82 8.72 -2.60
C ILE A 174 -10.31 8.44 -2.50
N ILE A 175 -9.66 8.96 -1.47
CA ILE A 175 -8.23 8.74 -1.23
C ILE A 175 -8.06 8.00 0.10
N THR A 176 -7.11 7.06 0.17
CA THR A 176 -6.69 6.44 1.43
C THR A 176 -5.20 6.69 1.68
N ARG A 177 -4.80 6.88 2.93
CA ARG A 177 -3.40 7.01 3.34
C ARG A 177 -3.11 6.00 4.44
N SER A 178 -2.29 4.99 4.14
CA SER A 178 -2.02 3.91 5.09
C SER A 178 -0.64 3.98 5.71
N ASN A 179 -0.53 3.52 6.95
CA ASN A 179 0.73 3.18 7.59
C ASN A 179 1.46 2.03 6.85
N ASN A 180 2.66 1.66 7.33
CA ASN A 180 3.42 0.56 6.77
C ASN A 180 2.66 -0.76 6.90
N VAL A 181 2.27 -1.33 5.78
CA VAL A 181 1.53 -2.60 5.73
C VAL A 181 2.51 -3.77 5.84
N MET A 182 2.15 -4.80 6.63
CA MET A 182 2.88 -6.07 6.73
C MET A 182 1.96 -7.26 6.50
N GLY A 183 2.52 -8.39 6.03
CA GLY A 183 1.75 -9.61 5.80
C GLY A 183 2.31 -10.51 4.69
N PRO A 184 1.57 -11.57 4.33
CA PRO A 184 1.92 -12.49 3.26
C PRO A 184 2.07 -11.78 1.91
N ASN A 185 2.99 -12.27 1.07
CA ASN A 185 3.31 -11.73 -0.26
C ASN A 185 4.04 -10.37 -0.22
N GLN A 186 4.43 -9.85 0.94
CA GLN A 186 5.23 -8.64 1.02
C GLN A 186 6.61 -8.86 0.39
N TYR A 187 7.06 -7.92 -0.45
CA TYR A 187 8.31 -8.08 -1.20
C TYR A 187 9.53 -8.15 -0.28
N LYS A 188 10.44 -9.08 -0.60
CA LYS A 188 11.59 -9.46 0.23
C LYS A 188 12.57 -8.34 0.60
N GLU A 189 12.56 -7.21 -0.10
CA GLU A 189 13.40 -6.04 0.21
C GLU A 189 12.80 -5.14 1.30
N LYS A 190 11.54 -5.33 1.68
CA LYS A 190 10.92 -4.58 2.78
C LYS A 190 11.44 -5.09 4.13
N LEU A 191 11.47 -4.22 5.13
CA LEU A 191 12.11 -4.42 6.43
C LEU A 191 11.84 -5.81 7.04
N ILE A 192 10.58 -6.16 7.25
CA ILE A 192 10.20 -7.40 7.94
C ILE A 192 10.59 -8.64 7.12
N PRO A 193 10.20 -8.78 5.83
CA PRO A 193 10.64 -9.93 5.01
C PRO A 193 12.16 -10.04 4.86
N CYS A 194 12.84 -8.92 4.70
CA CYS A 194 14.30 -8.88 4.61
C CYS A 194 14.95 -9.45 5.87
N PHE A 195 14.50 -9.01 7.04
CA PHE A 195 15.05 -9.50 8.31
C PHE A 195 14.71 -10.96 8.57
N ILE A 196 13.49 -11.42 8.26
CA ILE A 196 13.11 -12.84 8.34
C ILE A 196 14.07 -13.68 7.50
N SER A 197 14.22 -13.33 6.20
CA SER A 197 15.09 -14.07 5.29
C SER A 197 16.53 -14.11 5.77
N LYS A 198 17.08 -12.97 6.17
CA LYS A 198 18.49 -12.90 6.64
C LYS A 198 18.72 -13.69 7.91
N LEU A 199 17.84 -13.58 8.90
CA LEU A 199 17.96 -14.32 10.16
C LEU A 199 17.87 -15.84 9.94
N LEU A 200 16.96 -16.31 9.09
CA LEU A 200 16.82 -17.72 8.75
C LEU A 200 18.07 -18.27 8.00
N ASN A 201 18.67 -17.43 7.14
CA ASN A 201 19.91 -17.81 6.41
C ASN A 201 21.18 -17.62 7.25
N GLY A 202 21.07 -17.16 8.51
CA GLY A 202 22.22 -16.89 9.36
C GLY A 202 23.05 -15.68 8.93
N GLU A 203 22.46 -14.79 8.10
CA GLU A 203 23.03 -13.54 7.63
C GLU A 203 22.75 -12.38 8.61
N LYS A 204 23.50 -11.28 8.46
CA LYS A 204 23.30 -10.08 9.26
C LYS A 204 22.21 -9.19 8.67
N CYS A 205 21.31 -8.69 9.52
CA CYS A 205 20.31 -7.69 9.17
C CYS A 205 20.95 -6.30 9.05
N PRO A 206 20.78 -5.56 7.94
CA PRO A 206 21.31 -4.23 7.80
C PRO A 206 20.49 -3.22 8.61
N ILE A 207 21.13 -2.50 9.51
CA ILE A 207 20.54 -1.43 10.30
C ILE A 207 21.02 -0.09 9.71
N GLN A 208 20.11 0.62 9.05
CA GLN A 208 20.40 1.95 8.51
C GLN A 208 20.54 2.97 9.63
N GLY A 209 21.58 3.80 9.57
CA GLY A 209 21.88 4.81 10.58
C GLY A 209 21.90 4.22 11.99
N THR A 210 21.11 4.79 12.89
CA THR A 210 21.03 4.34 14.30
C THR A 210 20.01 3.22 14.55
N GLY A 211 19.16 2.90 13.58
CA GLY A 211 18.07 1.95 13.70
C GLY A 211 16.92 2.41 14.62
N LYS A 212 16.89 3.69 15.00
CA LYS A 212 15.88 4.26 15.92
C LYS A 212 14.69 4.89 15.21
N THR A 213 14.71 5.00 13.88
CA THR A 213 13.56 5.47 13.11
C THR A 213 12.36 4.60 13.38
N ARG A 214 11.19 5.22 13.54
CA ARG A 214 9.96 4.57 13.97
C ARG A 214 8.92 4.52 12.87
N ARG A 215 8.17 3.43 12.82
CA ARG A 215 7.05 3.25 11.88
C ARG A 215 5.87 2.60 12.60
N ASN A 216 4.67 2.99 12.21
CA ASN A 216 3.47 2.27 12.58
C ASN A 216 3.23 1.14 11.59
N PHE A 217 2.94 -0.06 12.10
CA PHE A 217 2.71 -1.26 11.30
C PHE A 217 1.24 -1.69 11.37
N ILE A 218 0.66 -2.03 10.23
CA ILE A 218 -0.71 -2.54 10.14
C ILE A 218 -0.73 -3.83 9.32
N TYR A 219 -1.56 -4.79 9.74
CA TYR A 219 -1.69 -6.05 9.01
C TYR A 219 -2.53 -5.89 7.75
N VAL A 220 -2.17 -6.60 6.69
CA VAL A 220 -2.78 -6.45 5.36
C VAL A 220 -4.27 -6.80 5.32
N ASP A 221 -4.75 -7.71 6.20
CA ASP A 221 -6.18 -8.01 6.28
C ASP A 221 -6.96 -6.84 6.89
N ASP A 222 -6.39 -6.13 7.88
CA ASP A 222 -6.99 -4.90 8.44
C ASP A 222 -7.09 -3.80 7.38
N VAL A 223 -6.07 -3.66 6.53
CA VAL A 223 -6.10 -2.73 5.39
C VAL A 223 -7.16 -3.17 4.38
N SER A 224 -7.27 -4.46 4.09
CA SER A 224 -8.28 -4.99 3.16
C SER A 224 -9.70 -4.72 3.67
N ARG A 225 -9.97 -4.90 4.97
CA ARG A 225 -11.24 -4.53 5.59
C ARG A 225 -11.50 -3.02 5.52
N ALA A 226 -10.48 -2.21 5.77
CA ALA A 226 -10.58 -0.75 5.68
C ALA A 226 -11.00 -0.32 4.26
N VAL A 227 -10.31 -0.80 3.23
CA VAL A 227 -10.62 -0.47 1.84
C VAL A 227 -12.02 -0.95 1.46
N ASN A 228 -12.46 -2.13 1.94
CA ASN A 228 -13.82 -2.62 1.69
C ASN A 228 -14.88 -1.75 2.38
N ILE A 229 -14.68 -1.33 3.63
CA ILE A 229 -15.60 -0.42 4.32
C ILE A 229 -15.66 0.93 3.59
N ILE A 230 -14.53 1.45 3.13
CA ILE A 230 -14.47 2.68 2.33
C ILE A 230 -15.16 2.47 0.97
N LEU A 231 -15.01 1.30 0.35
CA LEU A 231 -15.72 0.94 -0.88
C LEU A 231 -17.25 1.01 -0.71
N ASP A 232 -17.77 0.63 0.44
CA ASP A 232 -19.21 0.59 0.68
C ASP A 232 -19.75 1.90 1.28
N LYS A 233 -19.05 2.49 2.27
CA LYS A 233 -19.54 3.59 3.09
C LYS A 233 -18.75 4.91 2.91
N GLY A 234 -17.59 4.87 2.26
CA GLY A 234 -16.75 6.04 2.09
C GLY A 234 -17.45 7.15 1.29
N LEU A 235 -17.34 8.38 1.76
CA LEU A 235 -17.91 9.55 1.09
C LEU A 235 -17.02 10.01 -0.07
N ILE A 236 -17.66 10.38 -1.17
CA ILE A 236 -16.94 10.90 -2.35
C ILE A 236 -16.19 12.18 -2.00
N ASN A 237 -15.01 12.35 -2.58
CA ASN A 237 -14.06 13.43 -2.36
C ASN A 237 -13.47 13.51 -0.94
N GLU A 238 -13.64 12.45 -0.14
CA GLU A 238 -13.04 12.36 1.17
C GLU A 238 -11.71 11.59 1.14
N THR A 239 -10.87 11.87 2.13
CA THR A 239 -9.66 11.08 2.42
C THR A 239 -9.87 10.32 3.71
N TYR A 240 -9.28 9.13 3.82
CA TYR A 240 -9.32 8.28 5.00
C TYR A 240 -7.92 7.79 5.35
N ASN A 241 -7.46 8.08 6.56
CA ASN A 241 -6.26 7.47 7.11
C ASN A 241 -6.55 6.03 7.55
N ILE A 242 -5.63 5.11 7.24
CA ILE A 242 -5.67 3.71 7.65
C ILE A 242 -4.43 3.48 8.51
N GLY A 243 -4.58 3.51 9.82
CA GLY A 243 -3.45 3.51 10.75
C GLY A 243 -3.58 2.48 11.87
N SER A 244 -2.54 2.37 12.66
CA SER A 244 -2.48 1.56 13.88
C SER A 244 -1.69 2.25 14.97
N GLU A 245 -1.81 1.74 16.20
CA GLU A 245 -1.00 2.17 17.34
C GLU A 245 0.32 1.39 17.46
N TYR A 246 0.56 0.40 16.59
CA TYR A 246 1.72 -0.49 16.66
C TYR A 246 2.97 0.19 16.11
N GLU A 247 3.56 1.07 16.92
CA GLU A 247 4.74 1.86 16.59
C GLU A 247 6.02 1.19 17.09
N TYR A 248 6.91 0.83 16.17
CA TYR A 248 8.18 0.15 16.47
C TYR A 248 9.34 0.77 15.72
N SER A 249 10.52 0.76 16.35
CA SER A 249 11.78 1.09 15.68
C SER A 249 12.30 -0.10 14.84
N VAL A 250 13.25 0.16 13.96
CA VAL A 250 13.93 -0.91 13.20
C VAL A 250 14.58 -1.93 14.14
N LEU A 251 15.18 -1.46 15.24
CA LEU A 251 15.78 -2.33 16.26
C LEU A 251 14.74 -3.14 17.05
N ASP A 252 13.54 -2.58 17.30
CA ASP A 252 12.45 -3.31 17.97
C ASP A 252 11.97 -4.46 17.08
N ILE A 253 11.82 -4.23 15.77
CA ILE A 253 11.46 -5.26 14.79
C ILE A 253 12.52 -6.37 14.73
N HIS A 254 13.81 -6.00 14.68
CA HIS A 254 14.89 -6.97 14.73
C HIS A 254 14.83 -7.81 16.03
N ASN A 255 14.67 -7.16 17.17
CA ASN A 255 14.58 -7.84 18.48
C ASN A 255 13.40 -8.81 18.55
N TYR A 256 12.25 -8.41 18.02
CA TYR A 256 11.07 -9.27 17.95
C TYR A 256 11.36 -10.52 17.11
N LEU A 257 11.85 -10.34 15.88
CA LEU A 257 12.14 -11.44 14.96
C LEU A 257 13.23 -12.35 15.47
N TYR A 258 14.29 -11.80 16.08
CA TYR A 258 15.37 -12.58 16.71
C TYR A 258 14.81 -13.58 17.75
N LYS A 259 13.88 -13.12 18.59
CA LYS A 259 13.21 -13.97 19.60
C LYS A 259 12.23 -14.95 18.95
N ALA A 260 11.34 -14.47 18.08
CA ALA A 260 10.30 -15.28 17.45
C ALA A 260 10.86 -16.42 16.60
N LEU A 261 11.97 -16.20 15.91
CA LEU A 261 12.67 -17.20 15.09
C LEU A 261 13.64 -18.07 15.90
N ASN A 262 13.74 -17.86 17.23
CA ASN A 262 14.60 -18.64 18.12
C ASN A 262 16.06 -18.72 17.65
N ILE A 263 16.61 -17.60 17.18
CA ILE A 263 17.97 -17.51 16.64
C ILE A 263 19.00 -17.81 17.76
N LYS A 264 19.96 -18.69 17.48
CA LYS A 264 20.93 -19.18 18.49
C LYS A 264 22.24 -18.39 18.52
N LYS A 265 22.56 -17.66 17.44
CA LYS A 265 23.74 -16.78 17.43
C LYS A 265 23.59 -15.62 18.43
N PRO A 266 24.69 -15.08 19.00
CA PRO A 266 24.65 -13.85 19.76
C PRO A 266 23.98 -12.73 18.94
N LYS A 267 23.13 -11.94 19.60
CA LYS A 267 22.32 -10.92 18.92
C LYS A 267 23.17 -9.91 18.14
N GLU A 268 24.31 -9.51 18.72
CA GLU A 268 25.26 -8.57 18.12
C GLU A 268 25.87 -9.08 16.82
N GLU A 269 25.89 -10.37 16.62
CA GLU A 269 26.38 -11.04 15.39
C GLU A 269 25.30 -11.13 14.30
N THR A 270 24.03 -10.80 14.62
CA THR A 270 22.91 -10.90 13.68
C THR A 270 22.55 -9.59 13.01
N LEU A 271 23.28 -8.52 13.30
CA LEU A 271 23.07 -7.19 12.71
C LEU A 271 24.36 -6.57 12.23
N VAL A 272 24.25 -5.66 11.28
CA VAL A 272 25.33 -4.81 10.78
C VAL A 272 24.81 -3.41 10.53
N TYR A 273 25.48 -2.41 11.11
CA TYR A 273 25.15 -1.01 10.85
C TYR A 273 25.68 -0.61 9.47
N VAL A 274 24.83 0.02 8.69
CA VAL A 274 25.14 0.52 7.35
C VAL A 274 24.86 2.03 7.28
N GLU A 275 25.37 2.69 6.24
CA GLU A 275 25.10 4.10 5.98
C GLU A 275 23.58 4.33 5.89
N ASP A 276 23.12 5.46 6.43
CA ASP A 276 21.70 5.83 6.39
C ASP A 276 21.32 6.31 4.99
N ARG A 277 20.03 6.37 4.74
CA ARG A 277 19.46 6.97 3.53
C ARG A 277 19.86 8.44 3.42
N LEU A 278 19.81 8.98 2.21
CA LEU A 278 20.02 10.41 1.97
C LEU A 278 19.09 11.28 2.83
N PHE A 279 17.87 10.82 3.02
CA PHE A 279 16.94 11.34 4.01
C PHE A 279 16.09 10.19 4.54
N ASN A 280 15.96 10.10 5.86
CA ASN A 280 15.21 9.03 6.53
C ASN A 280 14.37 9.64 7.65
N ASP A 281 13.11 9.90 7.34
CA ASP A 281 12.15 10.44 8.30
C ASP A 281 12.18 9.64 9.60
N PHE A 282 12.24 10.33 10.72
CA PHE A 282 12.33 9.68 12.02
C PHE A 282 11.04 8.94 12.36
N ARG A 283 9.86 9.56 12.08
CA ARG A 283 8.56 9.04 12.50
C ARG A 283 7.44 9.47 11.58
N TYR A 284 6.48 8.57 11.34
CA TYR A 284 5.17 8.89 10.78
C TYR A 284 4.09 8.47 11.77
N LYS A 285 3.04 9.27 11.92
CA LYS A 285 1.86 8.93 12.72
C LYS A 285 0.62 9.58 12.13
N VAL A 286 -0.47 8.84 12.05
CA VAL A 286 -1.75 9.32 11.54
C VAL A 286 -2.86 9.13 12.57
N ASP A 287 -3.80 10.04 12.58
CA ASP A 287 -5.11 9.88 13.23
C ASP A 287 -6.05 9.19 12.24
N TYR A 288 -6.64 8.07 12.65
CA TYR A 288 -7.58 7.27 11.84
C TYR A 288 -8.99 7.22 12.44
N THR A 289 -9.32 8.12 13.36
CA THR A 289 -10.63 8.23 14.02
C THR A 289 -11.78 8.35 13.02
N LYS A 290 -11.56 9.05 11.91
CA LYS A 290 -12.54 9.18 10.84
C LYS A 290 -12.92 7.82 10.22
N LEU A 291 -11.96 6.93 10.02
CA LEU A 291 -12.24 5.57 9.53
C LEU A 291 -12.99 4.74 10.57
N ILE A 292 -12.63 4.87 11.86
CA ILE A 292 -13.38 4.24 12.97
C ILE A 292 -14.86 4.64 12.93
N SER A 293 -15.17 5.90 12.62
CA SER A 293 -16.56 6.37 12.53
C SER A 293 -17.40 5.69 11.44
N LEU A 294 -16.76 5.05 10.44
CA LEU A 294 -17.43 4.21 9.45
C LEU A 294 -17.71 2.78 9.96
N GLY A 295 -17.24 2.43 11.15
CA GLY A 295 -17.37 1.10 11.76
C GLY A 295 -16.19 0.18 11.54
N TRP A 296 -15.03 0.72 11.11
CA TRP A 296 -13.79 -0.05 11.03
C TRP A 296 -13.05 -0.06 12.38
N ASN A 297 -12.36 -1.14 12.68
CA ASN A 297 -11.42 -1.27 13.79
C ASN A 297 -10.28 -2.23 13.42
N ILE A 298 -9.17 -2.13 14.12
CA ILE A 298 -8.08 -3.10 14.04
C ILE A 298 -8.55 -4.38 14.73
N GLU A 299 -8.44 -5.51 14.04
CA GLU A 299 -8.81 -6.83 14.58
C GLU A 299 -7.58 -7.71 14.81
N THR A 300 -6.46 -7.41 14.14
CA THR A 300 -5.25 -8.22 14.22
C THR A 300 -4.25 -7.56 15.16
N THR A 301 -3.86 -8.24 16.24
CA THR A 301 -2.79 -7.76 17.12
C THR A 301 -1.45 -7.77 16.40
N PHE A 302 -0.49 -6.95 16.87
CA PHE A 302 0.87 -6.94 16.28
C PHE A 302 1.53 -8.32 16.32
N GLU A 303 1.40 -9.04 17.44
CA GLU A 303 1.96 -10.37 17.59
C GLU A 303 1.37 -11.38 16.59
N GLU A 304 0.05 -11.38 16.44
CA GLU A 304 -0.64 -12.23 15.47
C GLU A 304 -0.23 -11.89 14.03
N ALA A 305 -0.16 -10.60 13.69
CA ALA A 305 0.29 -10.12 12.39
C ALA A 305 1.72 -10.57 12.07
N MET A 306 2.63 -10.45 13.04
CA MET A 306 4.01 -10.90 12.90
C MET A 306 4.10 -12.41 12.74
N ASN A 307 3.37 -13.19 13.54
CA ASN A 307 3.37 -14.65 13.46
C ASN A 307 2.85 -15.13 12.10
N ARG A 308 1.73 -14.57 11.60
CA ARG A 308 1.21 -14.89 10.26
C ARG A 308 2.17 -14.46 9.15
N THR A 309 2.85 -13.33 9.31
CA THR A 309 3.86 -12.86 8.36
C THR A 309 5.05 -13.82 8.34
N ILE A 310 5.62 -14.18 9.50
CA ILE A 310 6.74 -15.14 9.59
C ILE A 310 6.37 -16.47 8.92
N GLN A 311 5.19 -17.03 9.23
CA GLN A 311 4.72 -18.29 8.66
C GLN A 311 4.62 -18.26 7.12
N SER A 312 4.38 -17.11 6.53
CA SER A 312 4.30 -16.98 5.07
C SER A 312 5.66 -16.95 4.36
N PHE A 313 6.77 -16.82 5.12
CA PHE A 313 8.14 -16.80 4.61
C PHE A 313 8.95 -18.05 5.04
N CYS A 314 8.42 -18.89 5.92
CA CYS A 314 8.97 -20.18 6.33
C CYS A 314 8.29 -21.33 5.59
#